data_1a6ff10d2d44251bf66407b880262a18
#
_entry.id   1a6ff10d2d44251bf66407b880262a18
#
_cell.length_a   1.000
_cell.length_b   1.000
_cell.length_c   1.000
_cell.angle_alpha   90.00
_cell.angle_beta   90.00
_cell.angle_gamma   90.00
#
_symmetry.space_group_name_H-M   'P 1'
#
loop_
_entity.id
_entity.type
_entity.pdbx_description
1 polymer ?
#
loop_
_entity_poly.entity_id
_entity_poly.type
_entity_poly.pdbx_seq_one_letter_code
_entity_poly.pdbx_strand_id
1 'polypeptide(L)'
;MVMLPAQAANDPTLDAISAAVQNVNNMQKPRAYLGMSAIGMDCEAFLWRNFRWCGPSGGGFDAKSLMNFEDGHRTEDLMAARLRMVPGVELYTVDPSTGEQFGFKDLGGHFRGHIDGAIRGILQAPKAWHMWENKASEKGPAELAKLKEKHGEKNALKQWNGTYHAQAILYMHYGAMERHYLTCTSPGGRMPITSVRTNADDAEAERLKAKAERVIFSPEPLAKISDDPAFWKCKGCAMNAQCHTTALPAMSCRTCLHATPEKDGDGRWSCAKYGADIPLDAQRKGCDGHLYIPALLKRWGEATDASADEGWVEYTAADGFVFRNGPRGVLSFESKELAAASPAEIRDEELNKVRLAFAGRFVQHQELAA
;
A
#
# COMPACT_ATOMS: atom_id res chain seq x y z
N MET A 1 -47.95 1.75 -21.10
CA MET A 1 -46.74 2.57 -20.87
C MET A 1 -45.56 1.62 -20.95
N VAL A 2 -44.87 1.54 -22.09
CA VAL A 2 -43.74 0.64 -22.30
C VAL A 2 -42.55 1.34 -21.63
N MET A 3 -42.06 0.76 -20.53
CA MET A 3 -40.77 1.16 -19.95
C MET A 3 -39.69 0.70 -20.93
N LEU A 4 -39.01 1.64 -21.58
CA LEU A 4 -37.78 1.39 -22.27
C LEU A 4 -36.76 0.87 -21.22
N PRO A 5 -36.04 -0.23 -21.50
CA PRO A 5 -34.97 -0.63 -20.60
C PRO A 5 -34.00 0.56 -20.50
N ALA A 6 -33.65 0.95 -19.27
CA ALA A 6 -32.58 1.89 -19.05
C ALA A 6 -31.31 1.28 -19.67
N GLN A 7 -30.98 1.63 -20.90
CA GLN A 7 -29.66 1.45 -21.43
C GLN A 7 -28.76 2.25 -20.47
N ALA A 8 -27.85 1.55 -19.79
CA ALA A 8 -26.71 2.22 -19.21
C ALA A 8 -26.09 3.02 -20.35
N ALA A 9 -26.20 4.33 -20.28
CA ALA A 9 -25.66 5.21 -21.30
C ALA A 9 -24.16 4.95 -21.31
N ASN A 10 -23.67 4.26 -22.35
CA ASN A 10 -22.26 4.12 -22.60
C ASN A 10 -21.79 5.52 -23.03
N ASP A 11 -21.15 6.25 -22.11
CA ASP A 11 -20.59 7.58 -22.42
C ASP A 11 -19.09 7.42 -22.65
N PRO A 12 -18.64 7.29 -23.90
CA PRO A 12 -17.23 7.04 -24.22
C PRO A 12 -16.32 8.16 -23.75
N THR A 13 -16.82 9.38 -23.58
CA THR A 13 -16.02 10.48 -23.03
C THR A 13 -15.78 10.30 -21.54
N LEU A 14 -16.77 9.88 -20.77
CA LEU A 14 -16.61 9.59 -19.34
C LEU A 14 -15.75 8.35 -19.10
N ASP A 15 -15.85 7.34 -19.94
CA ASP A 15 -14.98 6.16 -19.91
C ASP A 15 -13.52 6.58 -20.20
N ALA A 16 -13.29 7.45 -21.19
CA ALA A 16 -11.97 7.97 -21.51
C ALA A 16 -11.39 8.83 -20.38
N ILE A 17 -12.20 9.64 -19.67
CA ILE A 17 -11.77 10.37 -18.48
C ILE A 17 -11.33 9.38 -17.40
N SER A 18 -12.11 8.34 -17.12
CA SER A 18 -11.79 7.32 -16.13
C SER A 18 -10.48 6.61 -16.44
N ALA A 19 -10.28 6.23 -17.71
CA ALA A 19 -9.04 5.62 -18.18
C ALA A 19 -7.85 6.58 -18.06
N ALA A 20 -8.01 7.85 -18.41
CA ALA A 20 -6.96 8.86 -18.31
C ALA A 20 -6.52 9.07 -16.85
N VAL A 21 -7.45 9.20 -15.90
CA VAL A 21 -7.16 9.33 -14.46
C VAL A 21 -6.36 8.11 -13.94
N GLN A 22 -6.80 6.90 -14.30
CA GLN A 22 -6.08 5.67 -13.91
C GLN A 22 -4.69 5.60 -14.54
N ASN A 23 -4.55 5.95 -15.82
CA ASN A 23 -3.26 5.95 -16.51
C ASN A 23 -2.26 6.91 -15.86
N VAL A 24 -2.67 8.13 -15.51
CA VAL A 24 -1.82 9.09 -14.79
C VAL A 24 -1.38 8.52 -13.45
N ASN A 25 -2.30 7.89 -12.70
CA ASN A 25 -1.96 7.25 -11.43
C ASN A 25 -0.99 6.06 -11.61
N ASN A 26 -1.19 5.22 -12.63
CA ASN A 26 -0.35 4.06 -12.91
C ASN A 26 1.09 4.44 -13.32
N MET A 27 1.29 5.67 -13.82
CA MET A 27 2.62 6.20 -14.12
C MET A 27 3.36 6.70 -12.86
N GLN A 28 2.67 6.85 -11.73
CA GLN A 28 3.30 7.27 -10.48
C GLN A 28 4.23 6.18 -9.95
N LYS A 29 5.37 6.64 -9.42
CA LYS A 29 6.32 5.73 -8.78
C LYS A 29 5.74 5.20 -7.47
N PRO A 30 5.91 3.91 -7.16
CA PRO A 30 5.41 3.35 -5.91
C PRO A 30 6.10 4.00 -4.71
N ARG A 31 5.35 4.12 -3.61
CA ARG A 31 5.83 4.72 -2.35
C ARG A 31 7.02 3.93 -1.81
N ALA A 32 8.07 4.65 -1.41
CA ALA A 32 9.32 4.05 -0.95
C ALA A 32 9.29 3.54 0.50
N TYR A 33 8.23 3.80 1.26
CA TYR A 33 8.09 3.52 2.68
C TYR A 33 6.71 2.94 3.02
N LEU A 34 6.60 2.29 4.16
CA LEU A 34 5.32 1.91 4.75
C LEU A 34 4.67 3.15 5.37
N GLY A 35 3.47 3.50 4.91
CA GLY A 35 2.74 4.64 5.45
C GLY A 35 2.12 4.34 6.82
N MET A 36 2.29 5.24 7.79
CA MET A 36 1.65 5.15 9.12
C MET A 36 0.12 5.09 9.00
N SER A 37 -0.45 5.76 8.00
CA SER A 37 -1.88 5.72 7.70
C SER A 37 -2.43 4.35 7.30
N ALA A 38 -1.58 3.42 6.88
CA ALA A 38 -2.00 2.08 6.46
C ALA A 38 -1.84 1.01 7.56
N ILE A 39 -1.09 1.28 8.63
CA ILE A 39 -0.69 0.24 9.60
C ILE A 39 -1.86 -0.37 10.36
N GLY A 40 -2.98 0.36 10.46
CA GLY A 40 -4.22 -0.14 11.05
C GLY A 40 -4.94 -1.22 10.22
N MET A 41 -4.51 -1.49 8.99
CA MET A 41 -5.11 -2.55 8.18
C MET A 41 -4.88 -3.92 8.81
N ASP A 42 -5.91 -4.77 8.85
CA ASP A 42 -5.85 -6.06 9.57
C ASP A 42 -4.94 -7.09 8.89
N CYS A 43 -4.78 -7.03 7.55
CA CYS A 43 -4.01 -8.01 6.79
C CYS A 43 -2.52 -7.64 6.75
N GLU A 44 -1.69 -8.33 7.52
CA GLU A 44 -0.24 -8.11 7.50
C GLU A 44 0.40 -8.58 6.18
N ALA A 45 -0.15 -9.59 5.53
CA ALA A 45 0.28 -10.01 4.19
C ALA A 45 0.09 -8.90 3.14
N PHE A 46 -1.00 -8.14 3.22
CA PHE A 46 -1.21 -6.98 2.37
C PHE A 46 -0.14 -5.91 2.61
N LEU A 47 0.10 -5.55 3.87
CA LEU A 47 1.07 -4.53 4.24
C LEU A 47 2.48 -4.90 3.77
N TRP A 48 2.89 -6.16 3.98
CA TRP A 48 4.20 -6.66 3.52
C TRP A 48 4.32 -6.59 2.00
N ARG A 49 3.31 -7.11 1.26
CA ARG A 49 3.32 -7.09 -0.21
C ARG A 49 3.30 -5.66 -0.77
N ASN A 50 2.56 -4.77 -0.15
CA ASN A 50 2.52 -3.37 -0.55
C ASN A 50 3.86 -2.67 -0.33
N PHE A 51 4.51 -2.89 0.81
CA PHE A 51 5.85 -2.37 1.10
C PHE A 51 6.90 -2.92 0.13
N ARG A 52 6.75 -4.17 -0.32
CA ARG A 52 7.63 -4.84 -1.28
C ARG A 52 7.22 -4.65 -2.75
N TRP A 53 6.26 -3.78 -3.03
CA TRP A 53 5.77 -3.46 -4.39
C TRP A 53 5.26 -4.67 -5.17
N CYS A 54 4.65 -5.62 -4.51
CA CYS A 54 4.10 -6.82 -5.15
C CYS A 54 2.79 -6.57 -5.89
N GLY A 55 2.14 -5.42 -5.68
CA GLY A 55 0.85 -5.08 -6.29
C GLY A 55 0.96 -4.48 -7.69
N PRO A 56 -0.18 -4.20 -8.30
CA PRO A 56 -0.23 -3.53 -9.59
C PRO A 56 0.29 -2.10 -9.50
N SER A 57 0.72 -1.55 -10.64
CA SER A 57 1.11 -0.15 -10.77
C SER A 57 0.00 0.77 -10.27
N GLY A 58 0.38 1.89 -9.68
CA GLY A 58 -0.59 2.84 -9.12
C GLY A 58 -1.43 2.33 -7.95
N GLY A 59 -1.10 1.16 -7.38
CA GLY A 59 -1.81 0.56 -6.25
C GLY A 59 -3.14 -0.11 -6.60
N GLY A 60 -3.50 -0.20 -7.89
CA GLY A 60 -4.72 -0.86 -8.36
C GLY A 60 -6.01 -0.11 -8.02
N PHE A 61 -5.96 1.19 -7.83
CA PHE A 61 -7.14 2.01 -7.56
C PHE A 61 -7.95 2.25 -8.84
N ASP A 62 -9.27 2.16 -8.74
CA ASP A 62 -10.17 2.58 -9.79
C ASP A 62 -10.29 4.13 -9.87
N ALA A 63 -10.79 4.63 -10.98
CA ALA A 63 -10.94 6.07 -11.21
C ALA A 63 -11.79 6.75 -10.14
N LYS A 64 -12.84 6.08 -9.67
CA LYS A 64 -13.71 6.60 -8.60
C LYS A 64 -12.93 6.81 -7.30
N SER A 65 -12.11 5.84 -6.91
CA SER A 65 -11.26 5.95 -5.72
C SER A 65 -10.27 7.10 -5.85
N LEU A 66 -9.65 7.26 -7.02
CA LEU A 66 -8.69 8.34 -7.29
C LEU A 66 -9.35 9.72 -7.22
N MET A 67 -10.52 9.89 -7.82
CA MET A 67 -11.30 11.13 -7.72
C MET A 67 -11.75 11.43 -6.29
N ASN A 68 -12.07 10.39 -5.50
CA ASN A 68 -12.38 10.56 -4.07
C ASN A 68 -11.15 11.02 -3.27
N PHE A 69 -9.95 10.54 -3.59
CA PHE A 69 -8.72 11.02 -2.94
C PHE A 69 -8.44 12.49 -3.28
N GLU A 70 -8.67 12.89 -4.53
CA GLU A 70 -8.54 14.28 -4.96
C GLU A 70 -9.55 15.20 -4.21
N ASP A 71 -10.81 14.78 -4.09
CA ASP A 71 -11.81 15.51 -3.29
C ASP A 71 -11.41 15.57 -1.81
N GLY A 72 -10.81 14.49 -1.28
CA GLY A 72 -10.28 14.46 0.08
C GLY A 72 -9.27 15.57 0.34
N HIS A 73 -8.28 15.73 -0.53
CA HIS A 73 -7.25 16.77 -0.40
C HIS A 73 -7.85 18.18 -0.49
N ARG A 74 -8.73 18.44 -1.47
CA ARG A 74 -9.41 19.74 -1.58
C ARG A 74 -10.25 20.06 -0.34
N THR A 75 -10.89 19.05 0.22
CA THR A 75 -11.74 19.18 1.41
C THR A 75 -10.95 19.46 2.67
N GLU A 76 -9.74 18.91 2.78
CA GLU A 76 -8.78 19.18 3.85
C GLU A 76 -8.40 20.67 3.87
N ASP A 77 -7.94 21.22 2.74
CA ASP A 77 -7.59 22.64 2.60
C ASP A 77 -8.77 23.56 2.96
N LEU A 78 -9.97 23.22 2.47
CA LEU A 78 -11.18 23.97 2.74
C LEU A 78 -11.55 23.94 4.23
N MET A 79 -11.41 22.79 4.88
CA MET A 79 -11.71 22.66 6.31
C MET A 79 -10.68 23.38 7.17
N ALA A 80 -9.38 23.33 6.79
CA ALA A 80 -8.32 24.11 7.43
C ALA A 80 -8.62 25.62 7.38
N ALA A 81 -9.01 26.13 6.21
CA ALA A 81 -9.40 27.53 6.06
C ALA A 81 -10.59 27.92 6.98
N ARG A 82 -11.61 27.06 7.07
CA ARG A 82 -12.78 27.29 7.94
C ARG A 82 -12.44 27.27 9.43
N LEU A 83 -11.58 26.36 9.86
CA LEU A 83 -11.13 26.29 11.25
C LEU A 83 -10.37 27.56 11.66
N ARG A 84 -9.56 28.12 10.77
CA ARG A 84 -8.84 29.39 10.99
C ARG A 84 -9.78 30.61 11.08
N MET A 85 -11.02 30.52 10.62
CA MET A 85 -12.03 31.57 10.79
C MET A 85 -12.62 31.63 12.21
N VAL A 86 -12.46 30.57 13.00
CA VAL A 86 -13.01 30.51 14.37
C VAL A 86 -12.13 31.33 15.31
N PRO A 87 -12.65 32.36 15.99
CA PRO A 87 -11.86 33.18 16.92
C PRO A 87 -11.16 32.34 17.98
N GLY A 88 -9.84 32.56 18.13
CA GLY A 88 -9.01 31.85 19.10
C GLY A 88 -8.52 30.48 18.67
N VAL A 89 -8.86 30.01 17.46
CA VAL A 89 -8.29 28.80 16.87
C VAL A 89 -6.97 29.14 16.18
N GLU A 90 -5.94 28.40 16.53
CA GLU A 90 -4.63 28.39 15.88
C GLU A 90 -4.47 27.04 15.17
N LEU A 91 -4.25 27.03 13.86
CA LEU A 91 -4.04 25.82 13.05
C LEU A 91 -2.83 25.99 12.15
N TYR A 92 -1.85 25.14 12.34
CA TYR A 92 -0.66 24.99 11.50
C TYR A 92 -0.77 23.71 10.67
N THR A 93 -0.77 23.83 9.35
CA THR A 93 -0.76 22.71 8.40
C THR A 93 0.64 22.41 7.87
N VAL A 94 1.57 23.32 8.13
CA VAL A 94 3.00 23.18 7.86
C VAL A 94 3.81 23.66 9.08
N ASP A 95 5.01 23.16 9.22
CA ASP A 95 5.94 23.61 10.24
C ASP A 95 6.37 25.07 9.91
N PRO A 96 6.12 26.05 10.80
CA PRO A 96 6.46 27.44 10.53
C PRO A 96 7.96 27.69 10.35
N SER A 97 8.81 26.79 10.83
CA SER A 97 10.27 26.93 10.75
C SER A 97 10.83 26.44 9.41
N THR A 98 10.21 25.45 8.77
CA THR A 98 10.67 24.85 7.52
C THR A 98 9.77 25.14 6.33
N GLY A 99 8.49 25.46 6.57
CA GLY A 99 7.46 25.58 5.53
C GLY A 99 7.00 24.23 4.97
N GLU A 100 7.49 23.11 5.48
CA GLU A 100 7.12 21.76 5.04
C GLU A 100 5.98 21.19 5.89
N GLN A 101 5.24 20.22 5.35
CA GLN A 101 4.24 19.49 6.10
C GLN A 101 4.90 18.74 7.27
N PHE A 102 4.25 18.74 8.45
CA PHE A 102 4.72 17.98 9.59
C PHE A 102 4.79 16.49 9.26
N GLY A 103 5.96 15.89 9.43
CA GLY A 103 6.21 14.51 9.11
C GLY A 103 6.94 13.75 10.22
N PHE A 104 6.68 12.47 10.30
CA PHE A 104 7.34 11.55 11.22
C PHE A 104 8.00 10.42 10.45
N LYS A 105 9.14 9.95 10.96
CA LYS A 105 9.83 8.79 10.41
C LYS A 105 10.44 7.94 11.53
N ASP A 106 10.40 6.63 11.33
CA ASP A 106 10.98 5.63 12.25
C ASP A 106 11.44 4.39 11.46
N LEU A 107 11.96 3.38 12.16
CA LEU A 107 12.41 2.10 11.63
C LEU A 107 13.40 2.29 10.44
N GLY A 108 14.46 3.06 10.68
CA GLY A 108 15.46 3.35 9.65
C GLY A 108 14.90 4.17 8.47
N GLY A 109 13.85 4.95 8.68
CA GLY A 109 13.19 5.74 7.63
C GLY A 109 12.24 4.94 6.74
N HIS A 110 12.01 3.68 7.03
CA HIS A 110 11.06 2.83 6.28
C HIS A 110 9.60 3.02 6.70
N PHE A 111 9.33 3.62 7.84
CA PHE A 111 8.01 3.89 8.37
C PHE A 111 7.80 5.40 8.49
N ARG A 112 6.86 5.95 7.72
CA ARG A 112 6.65 7.41 7.65
C ARG A 112 5.18 7.78 7.65
N GLY A 113 4.90 8.99 8.16
CA GLY A 113 3.57 9.60 8.12
C GLY A 113 3.65 11.11 8.13
N HIS A 114 2.58 11.76 7.66
CA HIS A 114 2.41 13.19 7.70
C HIS A 114 1.03 13.49 8.28
N ILE A 115 0.94 14.55 9.07
CA ILE A 115 -0.32 15.00 9.66
C ILE A 115 -0.91 16.15 8.84
N ASP A 116 -2.24 16.27 8.87
CA ASP A 116 -2.93 17.38 8.20
C ASP A 116 -2.70 18.71 8.95
N GLY A 117 -2.42 18.65 10.26
CA GLY A 117 -2.03 19.82 11.02
C GLY A 117 -1.98 19.65 12.54
N ALA A 118 -1.54 20.71 13.22
CA ALA A 118 -1.60 20.87 14.66
C ALA A 118 -2.55 22.04 15.00
N ILE A 119 -3.53 21.78 15.86
CA ILE A 119 -4.60 22.74 16.21
C ILE A 119 -4.70 22.98 17.71
N ARG A 120 -4.89 24.23 18.09
CA ARG A 120 -5.25 24.70 19.45
C ARG A 120 -6.43 25.64 19.37
N GLY A 121 -7.10 25.88 20.50
CA GLY A 121 -8.21 26.84 20.58
C GLY A 121 -9.58 26.24 20.19
N ILE A 122 -9.69 24.92 19.95
CA ILE A 122 -10.99 24.30 19.75
C ILE A 122 -11.85 24.46 21.00
N LEU A 123 -13.14 24.78 20.85
CA LEU A 123 -14.01 25.16 21.97
C LEU A 123 -14.17 24.08 23.04
N GLN A 124 -14.06 22.78 22.65
CA GLN A 124 -14.14 21.64 23.56
C GLN A 124 -12.91 21.49 24.47
N ALA A 125 -11.76 22.09 24.10
CA ALA A 125 -10.51 22.03 24.86
C ALA A 125 -9.55 23.18 24.43
N PRO A 126 -9.88 24.45 24.77
CA PRO A 126 -9.24 25.61 24.15
C PRO A 126 -7.76 25.81 24.50
N LYS A 127 -7.30 25.19 25.60
CA LYS A 127 -5.90 25.33 26.04
C LYS A 127 -4.98 24.23 25.51
N ALA A 128 -5.53 23.16 24.92
CA ALA A 128 -4.75 21.97 24.54
C ALA A 128 -4.46 21.95 23.04
N TRP A 129 -3.24 21.51 22.70
CA TRP A 129 -2.89 21.14 21.35
C TRP A 129 -3.48 19.78 20.98
N HIS A 130 -3.89 19.63 19.72
CA HIS A 130 -4.37 18.40 19.13
C HIS A 130 -3.70 18.15 17.80
N MET A 131 -3.39 16.90 17.48
CA MET A 131 -3.20 16.50 16.09
C MET A 131 -4.52 16.66 15.35
N TRP A 132 -4.52 17.41 14.27
CA TRP A 132 -5.70 17.57 13.43
C TRP A 132 -5.62 16.68 12.20
N GLU A 133 -6.75 16.08 11.86
CA GLU A 133 -6.93 15.26 10.67
C GLU A 133 -8.31 15.54 10.08
N ASN A 134 -8.42 15.61 8.74
CA ASN A 134 -9.69 15.76 8.06
C ASN A 134 -10.00 14.53 7.21
N LYS A 135 -11.26 14.12 7.19
CA LYS A 135 -11.73 13.06 6.29
C LYS A 135 -12.97 13.53 5.55
N ALA A 136 -13.04 13.25 4.24
CA ALA A 136 -14.23 13.42 3.43
C ALA A 136 -14.92 12.07 3.23
N SER A 137 -16.20 11.96 3.58
CA SER A 137 -16.97 10.74 3.44
C SER A 137 -18.45 11.04 3.31
N GLU A 138 -19.14 10.41 2.37
CA GLU A 138 -20.57 10.60 2.16
C GLU A 138 -21.41 10.23 3.40
N LYS A 139 -21.07 9.11 4.04
CA LYS A 139 -21.79 8.58 5.20
C LYS A 139 -21.10 8.88 6.53
N GLY A 140 -19.82 9.18 6.49
CA GLY A 140 -18.96 9.33 7.67
C GLY A 140 -19.47 10.32 8.71
N PRO A 141 -19.92 11.53 8.37
CA PRO A 141 -20.41 12.47 9.35
C PRO A 141 -21.60 11.94 10.15
N ALA A 142 -22.58 11.31 9.49
CA ALA A 142 -23.74 10.75 10.15
C ALA A 142 -23.42 9.49 10.99
N GLU A 143 -22.53 8.64 10.49
CA GLU A 143 -22.08 7.46 11.21
C GLU A 143 -21.31 7.84 12.47
N LEU A 144 -20.36 8.77 12.36
CA LEU A 144 -19.59 9.28 13.50
C LEU A 144 -20.47 9.96 14.55
N ALA A 145 -21.50 10.72 14.14
CA ALA A 145 -22.44 11.32 15.07
C ALA A 145 -23.16 10.25 15.91
N LYS A 146 -23.69 9.21 15.28
CA LYS A 146 -24.32 8.07 15.97
C LYS A 146 -23.37 7.33 16.90
N LEU A 147 -22.12 7.08 16.46
CA LEU A 147 -21.12 6.42 17.28
C LEU A 147 -20.66 7.28 18.44
N LYS A 148 -20.59 8.60 18.26
CA LYS A 148 -20.31 9.57 19.32
C LYS A 148 -21.39 9.55 20.41
N GLU A 149 -22.67 9.49 20.04
CA GLU A 149 -23.77 9.32 20.99
C GLU A 149 -23.71 7.99 21.74
N LYS A 150 -23.45 6.90 21.02
CA LYS A 150 -23.49 5.54 21.57
C LYS A 150 -22.28 5.18 22.43
N HIS A 151 -21.07 5.59 22.03
CA HIS A 151 -19.81 5.15 22.62
C HIS A 151 -19.00 6.28 23.28
N GLY A 152 -19.52 7.53 23.21
CA GLY A 152 -18.81 8.72 23.64
C GLY A 152 -17.79 9.21 22.62
N GLU A 153 -17.48 10.50 22.69
CA GLU A 153 -16.62 11.21 21.74
C GLU A 153 -15.25 10.54 21.57
N LYS A 154 -14.64 10.08 22.69
CA LYS A 154 -13.27 9.55 22.70
C LYS A 154 -13.12 8.17 22.06
N ASN A 155 -14.20 7.40 21.97
CA ASN A 155 -14.20 6.06 21.41
C ASN A 155 -14.79 5.99 20.00
N ALA A 156 -15.45 7.03 19.53
CA ALA A 156 -16.18 7.04 18.27
C ALA A 156 -15.28 6.72 17.07
N LEU A 157 -14.07 7.28 17.01
CA LEU A 157 -13.14 7.02 15.91
C LEU A 157 -12.73 5.55 15.82
N LYS A 158 -12.42 4.91 16.95
CA LYS A 158 -12.06 3.48 17.02
C LYS A 158 -13.19 2.59 16.52
N GLN A 159 -14.44 2.93 16.84
CA GLN A 159 -15.62 2.19 16.41
C GLN A 159 -15.97 2.45 14.94
N TRP A 160 -15.65 3.61 14.42
CA TRP A 160 -15.92 3.96 13.03
C TRP A 160 -14.89 3.34 12.06
N ASN A 161 -13.61 3.55 12.33
CA ASN A 161 -12.55 3.08 11.45
C ASN A 161 -11.26 2.82 12.24
N GLY A 162 -10.93 1.53 12.43
CA GLY A 162 -9.73 1.11 13.15
C GLY A 162 -8.43 1.57 12.50
N THR A 163 -8.40 1.73 11.16
CA THR A 163 -7.21 2.22 10.45
C THR A 163 -6.97 3.71 10.74
N TYR A 164 -8.00 4.53 10.73
CA TYR A 164 -7.88 5.94 11.09
C TYR A 164 -7.58 6.13 12.59
N HIS A 165 -8.12 5.26 13.44
CA HIS A 165 -7.76 5.26 14.85
C HIS A 165 -6.27 4.94 15.05
N ALA A 166 -5.75 3.91 14.39
CA ALA A 166 -4.33 3.55 14.45
C ALA A 166 -3.43 4.69 13.94
N GLN A 167 -3.82 5.37 12.85
CA GLN A 167 -3.14 6.56 12.35
C GLN A 167 -3.09 7.66 13.41
N ALA A 168 -4.23 7.97 14.04
CA ALA A 168 -4.33 8.99 15.09
C ALA A 168 -3.43 8.67 16.31
N ILE A 169 -3.43 7.41 16.74
CA ILE A 169 -2.59 6.95 17.87
C ILE A 169 -1.10 7.13 17.57
N LEU A 170 -0.63 6.69 16.39
CA LEU A 170 0.76 6.86 16.00
C LEU A 170 1.17 8.33 15.87
N TYR A 171 0.33 9.14 15.27
CA TYR A 171 0.63 10.56 15.11
C TYR A 171 0.74 11.29 16.45
N MET A 172 -0.13 10.97 17.42
CA MET A 172 0.00 11.49 18.78
C MET A 172 1.29 11.04 19.45
N HIS A 173 1.65 9.75 19.31
CA HIS A 173 2.87 9.20 19.89
C HIS A 173 4.12 9.89 19.33
N TYR A 174 4.29 9.95 18.00
CA TYR A 174 5.46 10.57 17.37
C TYR A 174 5.51 12.09 17.53
N GLY A 175 4.37 12.74 17.61
CA GLY A 175 4.28 14.18 17.82
C GLY A 175 4.27 14.62 19.28
N ALA A 176 4.43 13.69 20.23
CA ALA A 176 4.36 13.94 21.66
C ALA A 176 3.11 14.74 22.06
N MET A 177 1.95 14.42 21.47
CA MET A 177 0.66 15.03 21.76
C MET A 177 -0.29 14.04 22.41
N GLU A 178 -1.05 14.49 23.40
CA GLU A 178 -1.99 13.64 24.14
C GLU A 178 -3.36 13.54 23.46
N ARG A 179 -3.62 14.34 22.42
CA ARG A 179 -4.98 14.53 21.88
C ARG A 179 -4.98 14.62 20.37
N HIS A 180 -6.01 14.01 19.80
CA HIS A 180 -6.29 14.09 18.38
C HIS A 180 -7.69 14.69 18.16
N TYR A 181 -7.88 15.49 17.13
CA TYR A 181 -9.12 16.09 16.70
C TYR A 181 -9.38 15.78 15.24
N LEU A 182 -10.34 14.89 14.98
CA LEU A 182 -10.78 14.56 13.63
C LEU A 182 -11.99 15.39 13.27
N THR A 183 -11.96 16.00 12.09
CA THR A 183 -13.13 16.53 11.41
C THR A 183 -13.50 15.61 10.25
N CYS A 184 -14.80 15.31 10.11
CA CYS A 184 -15.34 14.53 9.00
C CYS A 184 -16.42 15.32 8.30
N THR A 185 -16.25 15.56 7.01
CA THR A 185 -17.15 16.33 6.16
C THR A 185 -17.82 15.44 5.13
N SER A 186 -18.96 15.88 4.58
CA SER A 186 -19.46 15.34 3.32
C SER A 186 -18.51 15.74 2.15
N PRO A 187 -18.52 15.01 1.02
CA PRO A 187 -17.73 15.35 -0.16
C PRO A 187 -17.87 16.82 -0.58
N GLY A 188 -16.79 17.45 -1.03
CA GLY A 188 -16.74 18.88 -1.32
C GLY A 188 -16.80 19.78 -0.08
N GLY A 189 -16.53 19.24 1.12
CA GLY A 189 -16.53 20.01 2.37
C GLY A 189 -17.89 20.54 2.81
N ARG A 190 -18.98 19.92 2.34
CA ARG A 190 -20.37 20.35 2.67
C ARG A 190 -20.84 19.78 4.00
N MET A 191 -21.96 20.29 4.48
CA MET A 191 -22.70 19.72 5.61
C MET A 191 -23.37 18.38 5.19
N PRO A 192 -23.57 17.43 6.11
CA PRO A 192 -23.21 17.52 7.52
C PRO A 192 -21.70 17.42 7.77
N ILE A 193 -21.26 17.96 8.90
CA ILE A 193 -19.89 17.87 9.41
C ILE A 193 -19.97 17.34 10.84
N THR A 194 -19.10 16.39 11.17
CA THR A 194 -18.99 15.86 12.53
C THR A 194 -17.54 15.87 12.96
N SER A 195 -17.28 16.15 14.23
CA SER A 195 -15.95 16.05 14.81
C SER A 195 -15.91 15.11 16.00
N VAL A 196 -14.79 14.45 16.18
CA VAL A 196 -14.51 13.59 17.33
C VAL A 196 -13.09 13.81 17.83
N ARG A 197 -12.86 13.60 19.12
CA ARG A 197 -11.53 13.63 19.74
C ARG A 197 -11.12 12.22 20.16
N THR A 198 -9.82 11.95 20.14
CA THR A 198 -9.23 10.72 20.63
C THR A 198 -8.09 11.08 21.58
N ASN A 199 -7.87 10.29 22.62
CA ASN A 199 -6.72 10.44 23.49
C ASN A 199 -5.60 9.52 23.04
N ALA A 200 -4.37 9.87 23.38
CA ALA A 200 -3.19 9.01 23.18
C ALA A 200 -3.34 7.68 23.93
N ASP A 201 -2.71 6.67 23.38
CA ASP A 201 -2.61 5.32 23.94
C ASP A 201 -1.22 4.78 23.56
N ASP A 202 -0.25 4.93 24.45
CA ASP A 202 1.14 4.54 24.20
C ASP A 202 1.30 3.03 24.05
N ALA A 203 0.50 2.24 24.75
CA ALA A 203 0.54 0.78 24.61
C ALA A 203 0.08 0.34 23.21
N GLU A 204 -0.95 0.96 22.68
CA GLU A 204 -1.41 0.72 21.32
C GLU A 204 -0.42 1.26 20.29
N ALA A 205 0.21 2.42 20.51
CA ALA A 205 1.26 2.95 19.65
C ALA A 205 2.44 1.99 19.51
N GLU A 206 2.95 1.46 20.62
CA GLU A 206 4.04 0.48 20.63
C GLU A 206 3.64 -0.83 19.94
N ARG A 207 2.41 -1.30 20.12
CA ARG A 207 1.89 -2.47 19.41
C ARG A 207 1.87 -2.25 17.89
N LEU A 208 1.44 -1.08 17.43
CA LEU A 208 1.41 -0.71 16.01
C LEU A 208 2.82 -0.55 15.43
N LYS A 209 3.75 0.02 16.20
CA LYS A 209 5.16 0.12 15.83
C LYS A 209 5.80 -1.26 15.68
N ALA A 210 5.58 -2.17 16.63
CA ALA A 210 6.06 -3.56 16.55
C ALA A 210 5.47 -4.29 15.34
N LYS A 211 4.20 -4.02 14.98
CA LYS A 211 3.59 -4.53 13.75
C LYS A 211 4.32 -3.98 12.51
N ALA A 212 4.62 -2.68 12.46
CA ALA A 212 5.34 -2.07 11.36
C ALA A 212 6.75 -2.67 11.21
N GLU A 213 7.46 -2.89 12.32
CA GLU A 213 8.78 -3.54 12.33
C GLU A 213 8.72 -4.95 11.72
N ARG A 214 7.74 -5.77 12.12
CA ARG A 214 7.53 -7.09 11.51
C ARG A 214 7.25 -7.00 10.01
N VAL A 215 6.38 -6.09 9.60
CA VAL A 215 6.02 -5.90 8.18
C VAL A 215 7.23 -5.51 7.34
N ILE A 216 8.05 -4.60 7.83
CA ILE A 216 9.20 -4.05 7.09
C ILE A 216 10.33 -5.08 7.01
N PHE A 217 10.71 -5.69 8.13
CA PHE A 217 11.92 -6.50 8.22
C PHE A 217 11.69 -8.01 8.08
N SER A 218 10.45 -8.47 7.92
CA SER A 218 10.22 -9.88 7.59
C SER A 218 10.80 -10.20 6.20
N PRO A 219 11.65 -11.24 6.08
CA PRO A 219 12.17 -11.70 4.80
C PRO A 219 11.08 -12.34 3.92
N GLU A 220 9.97 -12.79 4.53
CA GLU A 220 8.89 -13.52 3.88
C GLU A 220 7.52 -12.86 4.12
N PRO A 221 6.54 -13.12 3.23
CA PRO A 221 5.18 -12.63 3.42
C PRO A 221 4.58 -13.09 4.76
N LEU A 222 3.96 -12.14 5.46
CA LEU A 222 3.27 -12.41 6.71
C LEU A 222 1.91 -13.10 6.46
N ALA A 223 1.25 -13.49 7.56
CA ALA A 223 -0.02 -14.22 7.49
C ALA A 223 -1.12 -13.44 6.76
N LYS A 224 -1.85 -14.14 5.90
CA LYS A 224 -3.06 -13.64 5.26
C LYS A 224 -4.22 -13.55 6.26
N ILE A 225 -5.12 -12.61 6.02
CA ILE A 225 -6.35 -12.50 6.82
C ILE A 225 -7.34 -13.64 6.54
N SER A 226 -7.26 -14.25 5.35
CA SER A 226 -8.09 -15.39 4.92
C SER A 226 -7.38 -16.16 3.82
N ASP A 227 -7.64 -17.46 3.75
CA ASP A 227 -7.23 -18.32 2.62
C ASP A 227 -8.28 -18.36 1.50
N ASP A 228 -9.48 -17.85 1.75
CA ASP A 228 -10.55 -17.74 0.76
C ASP A 228 -10.38 -16.44 -0.06
N PRO A 229 -10.15 -16.52 -1.39
CA PRO A 229 -10.06 -15.35 -2.26
C PRO A 229 -11.38 -14.56 -2.35
N ALA A 230 -12.51 -15.18 -2.06
CA ALA A 230 -13.83 -14.56 -2.07
C ALA A 230 -14.19 -13.88 -0.74
N PHE A 231 -13.36 -14.03 0.31
CA PHE A 231 -13.54 -13.30 1.57
C PHE A 231 -13.67 -11.80 1.29
N TRP A 232 -14.63 -11.14 1.94
CA TRP A 232 -15.03 -9.78 1.58
C TRP A 232 -13.87 -8.75 1.57
N LYS A 233 -12.86 -8.89 2.43
CA LYS A 233 -11.65 -8.05 2.41
C LYS A 233 -10.63 -8.46 1.34
N CYS A 234 -10.69 -9.69 0.85
CA CYS A 234 -9.79 -10.19 -0.19
C CYS A 234 -10.33 -9.91 -1.59
N LYS A 235 -11.66 -10.02 -1.80
CA LYS A 235 -12.31 -9.89 -3.11
C LYS A 235 -11.96 -8.60 -3.87
N GLY A 236 -11.83 -7.46 -3.17
CA GLY A 236 -11.45 -6.17 -3.76
C GLY A 236 -10.00 -5.77 -3.47
N CYS A 237 -9.17 -6.67 -2.96
CA CYS A 237 -7.81 -6.39 -2.57
C CYS A 237 -6.88 -6.38 -3.79
N ALA A 238 -6.07 -5.33 -3.94
CA ALA A 238 -5.07 -5.22 -5.01
C ALA A 238 -4.04 -6.37 -5.02
N MET A 239 -3.86 -7.07 -3.87
CA MET A 239 -2.94 -8.21 -3.74
C MET A 239 -3.66 -9.57 -3.87
N ASN A 240 -4.94 -9.60 -4.28
CA ASN A 240 -5.70 -10.86 -4.34
C ASN A 240 -5.01 -11.90 -5.24
N ALA A 241 -4.61 -11.51 -6.44
CA ALA A 241 -3.95 -12.40 -7.38
C ALA A 241 -2.65 -12.99 -6.80
N GLN A 242 -1.77 -12.16 -6.23
CA GLN A 242 -0.51 -12.60 -5.64
C GLN A 242 -0.69 -13.45 -4.36
N CYS A 243 -1.82 -13.28 -3.67
CA CYS A 243 -2.12 -14.06 -2.46
C CYS A 243 -2.77 -15.41 -2.75
N HIS A 244 -3.57 -15.51 -3.82
CA HIS A 244 -4.49 -16.63 -4.02
C HIS A 244 -4.30 -17.38 -5.33
N THR A 245 -3.49 -16.86 -6.27
CA THR A 245 -3.18 -17.52 -7.55
C THR A 245 -1.68 -17.75 -7.71
N THR A 246 -1.25 -18.19 -8.87
CA THR A 246 0.14 -18.34 -9.26
C THR A 246 0.75 -17.05 -9.83
N ALA A 247 0.02 -15.93 -9.82
CA ALA A 247 0.52 -14.65 -10.30
C ALA A 247 1.72 -14.16 -9.49
N LEU A 248 2.81 -13.86 -10.16
CA LEU A 248 4.00 -13.28 -9.55
C LEU A 248 3.95 -11.75 -9.62
N PRO A 249 4.57 -11.05 -8.65
CA PRO A 249 4.73 -9.61 -8.75
C PRO A 249 5.71 -9.24 -9.85
N ALA A 250 5.62 -8.01 -10.34
CA ALA A 250 6.64 -7.46 -11.23
C ALA A 250 8.03 -7.52 -10.57
N MET A 251 9.05 -7.76 -11.37
CA MET A 251 10.43 -7.84 -10.92
C MET A 251 10.90 -6.47 -10.39
N SER A 252 11.38 -6.46 -9.16
CA SER A 252 12.02 -5.30 -8.54
C SER A 252 13.02 -5.78 -7.47
N CYS A 253 13.97 -4.94 -7.05
CA CYS A 253 14.85 -5.38 -5.95
C CYS A 253 14.07 -5.72 -4.67
N ARG A 254 12.89 -5.12 -4.44
CA ARG A 254 12.08 -5.42 -3.24
C ARG A 254 11.43 -6.79 -3.25
N THR A 255 11.33 -7.44 -4.41
CA THR A 255 10.88 -8.83 -4.54
C THR A 255 12.06 -9.82 -4.68
N CYS A 256 13.29 -9.31 -4.59
CA CYS A 256 14.52 -10.09 -4.70
C CYS A 256 14.99 -10.64 -3.35
N LEU A 257 15.41 -11.90 -3.33
CA LEU A 257 15.97 -12.55 -2.15
C LEU A 257 17.29 -11.93 -1.67
N HIS A 258 18.03 -11.23 -2.55
CA HIS A 258 19.30 -10.57 -2.20
C HIS A 258 19.11 -9.19 -1.58
N ALA A 259 17.88 -8.64 -1.56
CA ALA A 259 17.64 -7.28 -1.12
C ALA A 259 17.05 -7.23 0.29
N THR A 260 17.72 -6.47 1.15
CA THR A 260 17.35 -6.31 2.56
C THR A 260 17.04 -4.84 2.86
N PRO A 261 15.88 -4.53 3.50
CA PRO A 261 15.66 -3.22 4.11
C PRO A 261 16.55 -3.12 5.35
N GLU A 262 17.37 -2.08 5.44
CA GLU A 262 18.30 -1.90 6.54
C GLU A 262 17.68 -1.12 7.69
N LYS A 263 18.10 -1.42 8.93
CA LYS A 263 17.56 -0.76 10.14
C LYS A 263 18.11 0.64 10.36
N ASP A 264 19.14 1.02 9.62
CA ASP A 264 19.79 2.33 9.69
C ASP A 264 19.58 3.13 8.39
N GLY A 265 19.95 4.40 8.42
CA GLY A 265 19.81 5.32 7.29
C GLY A 265 18.42 5.90 7.14
N ASP A 266 18.07 6.33 5.93
CA ASP A 266 16.80 6.96 5.59
C ASP A 266 16.03 6.16 4.52
N GLY A 267 15.59 4.96 4.86
CA GLY A 267 14.95 4.01 3.97
C GLY A 267 15.94 3.25 3.10
N ARG A 268 17.13 2.95 3.63
CA ARG A 268 18.23 2.28 2.94
C ARG A 268 17.91 0.81 2.68
N TRP A 269 18.28 0.35 1.50
CA TRP A 269 18.24 -1.06 1.10
C TRP A 269 19.62 -1.49 0.63
N SER A 270 20.05 -2.69 1.01
CA SER A 270 21.31 -3.31 0.57
C SER A 270 21.06 -4.52 -0.32
N CYS A 271 22.07 -4.86 -1.12
CA CYS A 271 22.10 -6.05 -1.96
C CYS A 271 23.23 -6.98 -1.53
N ALA A 272 22.91 -8.16 -1.03
CA ALA A 272 23.90 -9.15 -0.62
C ALA A 272 24.74 -9.67 -1.81
N LYS A 273 24.14 -9.77 -3.01
CA LYS A 273 24.84 -10.22 -4.21
C LYS A 273 25.99 -9.29 -4.63
N TYR A 274 25.80 -7.99 -4.50
CA TYR A 274 26.78 -6.99 -4.94
C TYR A 274 27.51 -6.31 -3.78
N GLY A 275 27.17 -6.61 -2.53
CA GLY A 275 27.74 -6.00 -1.34
C GLY A 275 27.57 -4.47 -1.30
N ALA A 276 26.48 -3.94 -1.80
CA ALA A 276 26.27 -2.51 -2.01
C ALA A 276 24.84 -2.06 -1.68
N ASP A 277 24.70 -0.76 -1.38
CA ASP A 277 23.40 -0.12 -1.25
C ASP A 277 22.68 -0.05 -2.59
N ILE A 278 21.35 -0.16 -2.55
CA ILE A 278 20.49 -0.15 -3.73
C ILE A 278 19.79 1.22 -3.83
N PRO A 279 20.20 2.12 -4.73
CA PRO A 279 19.51 3.37 -4.97
C PRO A 279 18.02 3.14 -5.35
N LEU A 280 17.14 4.06 -4.99
CA LEU A 280 15.70 3.91 -5.17
C LEU A 280 15.28 3.61 -6.62
N ASP A 281 15.92 4.23 -7.59
CA ASP A 281 15.61 3.97 -9.01
C ASP A 281 16.12 2.59 -9.47
N ALA A 282 17.23 2.10 -8.90
CA ALA A 282 17.69 0.73 -9.12
C ALA A 282 16.72 -0.28 -8.46
N GLN A 283 16.20 0.02 -7.27
CA GLN A 283 15.19 -0.84 -6.63
C GLN A 283 13.99 -1.10 -7.55
N ARG A 284 13.54 -0.09 -8.31
CA ARG A 284 12.37 -0.19 -9.21
C ARG A 284 12.65 -1.05 -10.45
N LYS A 285 13.85 -0.95 -10.99
CA LYS A 285 14.22 -1.64 -12.23
C LYS A 285 14.55 -3.12 -12.01
N GLY A 286 15.04 -3.47 -10.83
CA GLY A 286 15.68 -4.76 -10.61
C GLY A 286 16.97 -4.90 -11.46
N CYS A 287 17.50 -6.12 -11.55
CA CYS A 287 18.68 -6.44 -12.36
C CYS A 287 18.63 -7.88 -12.88
N ASP A 288 19.50 -8.25 -13.80
CA ASP A 288 19.55 -9.63 -14.34
C ASP A 288 19.98 -10.69 -13.31
N GLY A 289 20.56 -10.29 -12.19
CA GLY A 289 20.84 -11.16 -11.05
C GLY A 289 19.70 -11.31 -10.06
N HIS A 290 18.50 -10.86 -10.40
CA HIS A 290 17.31 -10.97 -9.54
C HIS A 290 16.89 -12.43 -9.39
N LEU A 291 16.69 -12.85 -8.14
CA LEU A 291 16.00 -14.10 -7.78
C LEU A 291 14.81 -13.74 -6.91
N TYR A 292 13.65 -14.28 -7.22
CA TYR A 292 12.49 -14.04 -6.36
C TYR A 292 12.72 -14.57 -4.95
N ILE A 293 12.18 -13.86 -3.96
CA ILE A 293 12.03 -14.38 -2.59
C ILE A 293 11.27 -15.71 -2.70
N PRO A 294 11.84 -16.86 -2.21
CA PRO A 294 11.29 -18.19 -2.45
C PRO A 294 9.81 -18.32 -2.08
N ALA A 295 9.37 -17.68 -1.01
CA ALA A 295 7.98 -17.70 -0.58
C ALA A 295 6.99 -17.10 -1.61
N LEU A 296 7.45 -16.28 -2.55
CA LEU A 296 6.62 -15.76 -3.65
C LEU A 296 6.35 -16.82 -4.74
N LEU A 297 7.26 -17.79 -4.88
CA LEU A 297 7.12 -18.91 -5.83
C LEU A 297 6.49 -20.17 -5.22
N LYS A 298 6.11 -20.14 -3.94
CA LYS A 298 5.58 -21.30 -3.21
C LYS A 298 4.40 -21.99 -3.90
N ARG A 299 3.58 -21.27 -4.67
CA ARG A 299 2.47 -21.86 -5.44
C ARG A 299 2.90 -22.52 -6.75
N TRP A 300 4.14 -22.32 -7.17
CA TRP A 300 4.75 -22.98 -8.33
C TRP A 300 5.48 -24.24 -7.90
N GLY A 301 6.12 -24.23 -6.72
CA GLY A 301 6.86 -25.31 -6.12
C GLY A 301 7.54 -24.91 -4.83
N GLU A 302 7.91 -25.86 -4.00
CA GLU A 302 8.73 -25.63 -2.82
C GLU A 302 10.19 -25.49 -3.24
N ALA A 303 10.92 -24.55 -2.62
CA ALA A 303 12.36 -24.42 -2.83
C ALA A 303 13.10 -25.64 -2.26
N THR A 304 13.82 -26.36 -3.09
CA THR A 304 14.46 -27.64 -2.74
C THR A 304 15.97 -27.59 -2.76
N ASP A 305 16.59 -26.71 -3.57
CA ASP A 305 18.02 -26.54 -3.65
C ASP A 305 18.39 -25.12 -4.08
N ALA A 306 19.64 -24.71 -3.90
CA ALA A 306 20.14 -23.40 -4.33
C ALA A 306 21.66 -23.40 -4.51
N SER A 307 22.16 -22.61 -5.44
CA SER A 307 23.57 -22.31 -5.61
C SER A 307 23.79 -20.80 -5.61
N ALA A 308 24.50 -20.31 -4.62
CA ALA A 308 24.88 -18.90 -4.54
C ALA A 308 25.91 -18.53 -5.62
N ASP A 309 26.86 -19.41 -5.89
CA ASP A 309 27.93 -19.21 -6.88
C ASP A 309 27.38 -19.20 -8.31
N GLU A 310 26.48 -20.12 -8.63
CA GLU A 310 25.84 -20.20 -9.95
C GLU A 310 24.61 -19.25 -10.04
N GLY A 311 24.10 -18.74 -8.92
CA GLY A 311 23.03 -17.74 -8.85
C GLY A 311 21.65 -18.28 -9.20
N TRP A 312 21.23 -19.41 -8.63
CA TRP A 312 19.91 -19.98 -8.84
C TRP A 312 19.29 -20.56 -7.56
N VAL A 313 17.96 -20.64 -7.57
CA VAL A 313 17.14 -21.39 -6.61
C VAL A 313 16.32 -22.40 -7.40
N GLU A 314 16.32 -23.66 -6.97
CA GLU A 314 15.56 -24.76 -7.56
C GLU A 314 14.25 -24.99 -6.81
N TYR A 315 13.20 -25.29 -7.53
CA TYR A 315 11.87 -25.52 -7.02
C TYR A 315 11.33 -26.85 -7.52
N THR A 316 10.70 -27.62 -6.63
CA THR A 316 10.00 -28.85 -6.96
C THR A 316 8.49 -28.63 -6.76
N ALA A 317 7.73 -28.78 -7.83
CA ALA A 317 6.27 -28.71 -7.79
C ALA A 317 5.67 -29.99 -7.17
N ALA A 318 4.42 -29.95 -6.77
CA ALA A 318 3.73 -31.06 -6.10
C ALA A 318 3.68 -32.37 -6.91
N ASP A 319 3.75 -32.31 -8.24
CA ASP A 319 3.80 -33.44 -9.17
C ASP A 319 5.23 -33.89 -9.52
N GLY A 320 6.24 -33.34 -8.85
CA GLY A 320 7.65 -33.69 -9.05
C GLY A 320 8.35 -32.93 -10.19
N PHE A 321 7.66 -31.99 -10.87
CA PHE A 321 8.32 -31.14 -11.86
C PHE A 321 9.34 -30.20 -11.20
N VAL A 322 10.55 -30.18 -11.73
CA VAL A 322 11.67 -29.37 -11.21
C VAL A 322 12.02 -28.25 -12.18
N PHE A 323 12.18 -27.03 -11.65
CA PHE A 323 12.62 -25.87 -12.40
C PHE A 323 13.48 -24.95 -11.54
N ARG A 324 14.21 -24.04 -12.16
CA ARG A 324 15.06 -23.06 -11.48
C ARG A 324 14.65 -21.62 -11.79
N ASN A 325 14.68 -20.79 -10.78
CA ASN A 325 14.79 -19.34 -10.95
C ASN A 325 16.28 -18.97 -10.90
N GLY A 326 16.84 -18.55 -12.03
CA GLY A 326 18.28 -18.31 -12.15
C GLY A 326 18.69 -17.92 -13.55
N PRO A 327 19.97 -18.07 -13.90
CA PRO A 327 20.44 -17.87 -15.24
C PRO A 327 19.72 -18.77 -16.24
N ARG A 328 19.56 -18.28 -17.44
CA ARG A 328 18.83 -18.97 -18.50
C ARG A 328 19.46 -20.32 -18.85
N GLY A 329 18.63 -21.34 -18.89
CA GLY A 329 19.06 -22.72 -19.23
C GLY A 329 17.86 -23.64 -19.47
N VAL A 330 18.12 -24.94 -19.57
CA VAL A 330 17.09 -25.97 -19.63
C VAL A 330 16.35 -25.97 -18.29
N LEU A 331 15.02 -25.71 -18.30
CA LEU A 331 14.19 -25.55 -17.10
C LEU A 331 14.73 -24.56 -16.06
N SER A 332 15.58 -23.62 -16.51
CA SER A 332 16.08 -22.49 -15.72
C SER A 332 15.64 -21.20 -16.38
N PHE A 333 14.99 -20.32 -15.59
CA PHE A 333 14.30 -19.14 -16.05
C PHE A 333 14.74 -17.91 -15.27
N GLU A 334 15.03 -16.84 -16.00
CA GLU A 334 15.22 -15.52 -15.38
C GLU A 334 13.92 -15.05 -14.71
N SER A 335 14.02 -14.25 -13.66
CA SER A 335 12.83 -13.77 -12.94
C SER A 335 11.84 -13.01 -13.82
N LYS A 336 12.34 -12.28 -14.83
CA LYS A 336 11.48 -11.58 -15.81
C LYS A 336 10.68 -12.54 -16.71
N GLU A 337 11.24 -13.73 -17.00
CA GLU A 337 10.53 -14.78 -17.73
C GLU A 337 9.45 -15.41 -16.86
N LEU A 338 9.75 -15.71 -15.58
CA LEU A 338 8.78 -16.25 -14.64
C LEU A 338 7.63 -15.26 -14.38
N ALA A 339 7.92 -13.96 -14.31
CA ALA A 339 6.88 -12.93 -14.16
C ALA A 339 5.94 -12.85 -15.38
N ALA A 340 6.39 -13.27 -16.54
CA ALA A 340 5.66 -13.22 -17.81
C ALA A 340 4.98 -14.54 -18.18
N ALA A 341 5.37 -15.64 -17.54
CA ALA A 341 4.87 -16.98 -17.83
C ALA A 341 3.90 -17.47 -16.76
N SER A 342 3.18 -18.51 -17.07
CA SER A 342 2.42 -19.33 -16.12
C SER A 342 3.18 -20.63 -15.80
N PRO A 343 2.81 -21.35 -14.72
CA PRO A 343 3.34 -22.69 -14.43
C PRO A 343 3.12 -23.70 -15.56
N ALA A 344 2.05 -23.55 -16.36
CA ALA A 344 1.79 -24.42 -17.51
C ALA A 344 2.79 -24.15 -18.65
N GLU A 345 3.05 -22.89 -18.96
CA GLU A 345 3.95 -22.49 -20.05
C GLU A 345 5.42 -22.89 -19.78
N ILE A 346 5.90 -22.80 -18.54
CA ILE A 346 7.27 -23.24 -18.22
C ILE A 346 7.44 -24.76 -18.28
N ARG A 347 6.34 -25.54 -18.27
CA ARG A 347 6.33 -27.00 -18.40
C ARG A 347 6.20 -27.48 -19.84
N ASP A 348 5.80 -26.60 -20.75
CA ASP A 348 5.58 -26.93 -22.14
C ASP A 348 6.93 -27.20 -22.82
N GLU A 349 7.15 -28.48 -23.23
CA GLU A 349 8.40 -28.91 -23.83
C GLU A 349 8.68 -28.22 -25.17
N GLU A 350 7.65 -28.00 -25.99
CA GLU A 350 7.81 -27.37 -27.30
C GLU A 350 8.13 -25.89 -27.16
N LEU A 351 7.46 -25.18 -26.27
CA LEU A 351 7.81 -23.78 -25.95
C LEU A 351 9.25 -23.68 -25.43
N ASN A 352 9.68 -24.59 -24.55
CA ASN A 352 11.05 -24.60 -24.04
C ASN A 352 12.09 -24.93 -25.12
N LYS A 353 11.81 -25.87 -26.04
CA LYS A 353 12.66 -26.15 -27.19
C LYS A 353 12.84 -24.91 -28.09
N VAL A 354 11.72 -24.25 -28.44
CA VAL A 354 11.74 -23.00 -29.22
C VAL A 354 12.51 -21.92 -28.50
N ARG A 355 12.22 -21.71 -27.20
CA ARG A 355 12.92 -20.72 -26.35
C ARG A 355 14.45 -20.89 -26.38
N LEU A 356 14.90 -22.10 -26.25
CA LEU A 356 16.34 -22.41 -26.25
C LEU A 356 16.95 -22.29 -27.64
N ALA A 357 16.31 -22.84 -28.67
CA ALA A 357 16.82 -22.85 -30.03
C ALA A 357 16.96 -21.46 -30.66
N PHE A 358 16.03 -20.58 -30.39
CA PHE A 358 15.97 -19.23 -30.96
C PHE A 358 16.36 -18.11 -29.97
N ALA A 359 16.94 -18.46 -28.84
CA ALA A 359 17.24 -17.49 -27.78
C ALA A 359 16.03 -16.62 -27.37
N GLY A 360 14.79 -17.16 -27.53
CA GLY A 360 13.53 -16.53 -27.17
C GLY A 360 13.34 -16.36 -25.66
N ARG A 361 12.38 -15.57 -25.22
CA ARG A 361 11.99 -15.37 -23.82
C ARG A 361 10.50 -15.31 -23.70
N PHE A 362 9.96 -15.73 -22.55
CA PHE A 362 8.61 -15.36 -22.17
C PHE A 362 8.57 -13.86 -21.95
N VAL A 363 7.56 -13.20 -22.53
CA VAL A 363 7.34 -11.76 -22.39
C VAL A 363 5.87 -11.52 -22.07
N GLN A 364 5.59 -10.54 -21.21
CA GLN A 364 4.21 -10.11 -21.00
C GLN A 364 3.67 -9.50 -22.29
N HIS A 365 2.55 -9.99 -22.77
CA HIS A 365 1.79 -9.28 -23.80
C HIS A 365 1.33 -7.94 -23.19
N GLN A 366 1.90 -6.85 -23.66
CA GLN A 366 1.24 -5.57 -23.50
C GLN A 366 0.05 -5.61 -24.45
N GLU A 367 -1.17 -5.66 -23.93
CA GLU A 367 -2.34 -5.29 -24.72
C GLU A 367 -2.08 -3.87 -25.21
N LEU A 368 -1.80 -3.73 -26.50
CA LEU A 368 -1.79 -2.45 -27.18
C LEU A 368 -3.23 -1.93 -27.02
N ALA A 369 -3.40 -0.94 -26.13
CA ALA A 369 -4.64 -0.21 -26.04
C ALA A 369 -4.90 0.42 -27.42
N ALA A 370 -5.92 -0.13 -28.10
CA ALA A 370 -6.39 0.37 -29.39
C ALA A 370 -7.11 1.72 -29.19
#